data_c2ecd08ef0d094768101045a5d8e2a1c
#
_entry.id   c2ecd08ef0d094768101045a5d8e2a1c
#
_cell.length_a   1.000
_cell.length_b   1.000
_cell.length_c   1.000
_cell.angle_alpha   90.00
_cell.angle_beta   90.00
_cell.angle_gamma   90.00
#
_symmetry.space_group_name_H-M   'P 1'
#
loop_
_entity.id
_entity.type
_entity.pdbx_description
1 polymer ?
#
loop_
_entity_poly.entity_id
_entity_poly.type
_entity_poly.pdbx_seq_one_letter_code
_entity_poly.pdbx_strand_id
1 'polypeptide(L)'
;RGLVLGDSTSVGSALLSILIAFGYMILFFIVARKLPKLLNRLFNIRSNEVFIIVIFALLFFVAGFSETIHVAEAIGALLLGLVFSETEHASRIEHLVVPFRDFFGAMFFFSFGLSIDPFTLGDAVWLSIGAVILTLAGNFIAGMIAGRRAGLSHKASSNIGLTIVSRGEFSIIVANLGIAGGLSATLKPFAALYVLILAILGPLLTKESKRIFHILNKIFKWKKSETKQRG
;
A
#
# COMPACT_ATOMS: atom_id res chain seq x y z
N ARG A 1 8.56 4.29 -14.75
CA ARG A 1 8.35 4.05 -16.20
C ARG A 1 9.56 4.44 -17.02
N GLY A 2 10.15 5.65 -16.85
CA GLY A 2 11.24 6.12 -17.69
C GLY A 2 12.57 5.37 -17.59
N LEU A 3 12.85 4.67 -16.50
CA LEU A 3 14.12 3.94 -16.29
C LEU A 3 14.11 2.49 -16.81
N VAL A 4 12.94 1.90 -17.03
CA VAL A 4 12.76 0.48 -17.33
C VAL A 4 12.36 0.24 -18.79
N LEU A 5 11.71 1.22 -19.43
CA LEU A 5 11.35 1.16 -20.84
C LEU A 5 12.48 1.78 -21.68
N GLY A 6 13.40 0.94 -22.11
CA GLY A 6 14.64 1.26 -22.81
C GLY A 6 14.55 1.94 -24.18
N ASP A 7 13.77 3.00 -24.32
CA ASP A 7 13.98 3.96 -25.40
C ASP A 7 14.87 5.08 -24.87
N SER A 8 16.08 5.18 -25.39
CA SER A 8 17.10 6.27 -25.30
C SER A 8 16.77 7.50 -24.42
N THR A 9 16.21 7.26 -23.26
CA THR A 9 15.93 8.32 -22.28
C THR A 9 17.25 8.66 -21.61
N SER A 10 17.77 9.82 -21.95
CA SER A 10 18.97 10.36 -21.32
C SER A 10 18.74 10.38 -19.81
N VAL A 11 19.79 10.19 -19.01
CA VAL A 11 19.76 10.33 -17.54
C VAL A 11 19.02 11.61 -17.10
N GLY A 12 19.05 12.65 -17.97
CA GLY A 12 18.33 13.90 -17.79
C GLY A 12 16.79 13.76 -17.76
N SER A 13 16.20 12.92 -18.63
CA SER A 13 14.73 12.73 -18.63
C SER A 13 14.24 11.92 -17.42
N ALA A 14 15.05 10.98 -16.95
CA ALA A 14 14.74 10.24 -15.72
C ALA A 14 14.81 11.15 -14.49
N LEU A 15 15.82 12.01 -14.39
CA LEU A 15 15.94 13.02 -13.33
C LEU A 15 14.80 14.02 -13.39
N LEU A 16 14.40 14.47 -14.58
CA LEU A 16 13.26 15.38 -14.75
C LEU A 16 11.95 14.73 -14.26
N SER A 17 11.69 13.47 -14.59
CA SER A 17 10.49 12.75 -14.11
C SER A 17 10.47 12.61 -12.58
N ILE A 18 11.62 12.34 -11.98
CA ILE A 18 11.75 12.27 -10.51
C ILE A 18 11.49 13.65 -9.90
N LEU A 19 12.06 14.72 -10.46
CA LEU A 19 11.84 16.09 -9.98
C LEU A 19 10.37 16.50 -10.10
N ILE A 20 9.71 16.17 -11.20
CA ILE A 20 8.27 16.43 -11.40
C ILE A 20 7.44 15.68 -10.33
N ALA A 21 7.73 14.39 -10.09
CA ALA A 21 7.02 13.61 -9.08
C ALA A 21 7.22 14.17 -7.66
N PHE A 22 8.44 14.55 -7.29
CA PHE A 22 8.72 15.20 -6.01
C PHE A 22 8.08 16.59 -5.92
N GLY A 23 8.16 17.39 -6.97
CA GLY A 23 7.52 18.70 -7.05
C GLY A 23 6.00 18.60 -6.87
N TYR A 24 5.38 17.61 -7.52
CA TYR A 24 3.97 17.31 -7.37
C TYR A 24 3.59 16.93 -5.94
N MET A 25 4.38 16.04 -5.30
CA MET A 25 4.16 15.68 -3.89
C MET A 25 4.28 16.88 -2.96
N ILE A 26 5.31 17.72 -3.14
CA ILE A 26 5.52 18.92 -2.32
C ILE A 26 4.38 19.92 -2.55
N LEU A 27 3.99 20.16 -3.81
CA LEU A 27 2.86 21.03 -4.15
C LEU A 27 1.58 20.54 -3.46
N PHE A 28 1.31 19.23 -3.53
CA PHE A 28 0.14 18.63 -2.90
C PHE A 28 0.17 18.78 -1.38
N PHE A 29 1.34 18.66 -0.75
CA PHE A 29 1.51 18.87 0.69
C PHE A 29 1.26 20.33 1.11
N ILE A 30 1.71 21.29 0.29
CA ILE A 30 1.44 22.72 0.51
C ILE A 30 -0.05 23.02 0.34
N VAL A 31 -0.64 22.46 -0.72
CA VAL A 31 -2.07 22.60 -1.02
C VAL A 31 -2.91 21.95 0.07
N ALA A 32 -2.51 20.77 0.57
CA ALA A 32 -3.17 20.05 1.65
C ALA A 32 -3.36 20.89 2.92
N ARG A 33 -2.46 21.81 3.20
CA ARG A 33 -2.59 22.73 4.35
C ARG A 33 -3.60 23.87 4.16
N LYS A 34 -3.86 24.26 2.92
CA LYS A 34 -4.78 25.38 2.58
C LYS A 34 -6.12 24.90 2.06
N LEU A 35 -6.14 23.75 1.41
CA LEU A 35 -7.31 23.18 0.76
C LEU A 35 -8.45 22.75 1.71
N PRO A 36 -8.20 22.27 2.95
CA PRO A 36 -9.25 21.85 3.86
C PRO A 36 -10.34 22.92 4.08
N LYS A 37 -9.94 24.18 4.16
CA LYS A 37 -10.90 25.30 4.31
C LYS A 37 -11.82 25.46 3.10
N LEU A 38 -11.29 25.28 1.89
CA LEU A 38 -12.08 25.33 0.66
C LEU A 38 -12.97 24.09 0.54
N LEU A 39 -12.41 22.91 0.83
CA LEU A 39 -13.14 21.65 0.79
C LEU A 39 -14.25 21.60 1.83
N ASN A 40 -14.04 22.10 3.05
CA ASN A 40 -15.09 22.17 4.06
C ASN A 40 -16.29 23.01 3.56
N ARG A 41 -16.03 24.06 2.78
CA ARG A 41 -17.10 24.85 2.17
C ARG A 41 -17.80 24.10 1.01
N LEU A 42 -17.03 23.39 0.19
CA LEU A 42 -17.54 22.57 -0.91
C LEU A 42 -18.35 21.36 -0.38
N PHE A 43 -17.91 20.78 0.74
CA PHE A 43 -18.50 19.60 1.37
C PHE A 43 -19.70 19.90 2.27
N ASN A 44 -20.13 21.16 2.37
CA ASN A 44 -21.36 21.53 3.08
C ASN A 44 -22.62 21.10 2.31
N ILE A 45 -22.65 19.85 1.88
CA ILE A 45 -23.73 19.21 1.12
C ILE A 45 -24.51 18.33 2.07
N ARG A 46 -25.85 18.54 2.14
CA ARG A 46 -26.71 17.76 3.04
C ARG A 46 -26.98 16.35 2.55
N SER A 47 -27.16 16.17 1.22
CA SER A 47 -27.43 14.85 0.62
C SER A 47 -26.16 13.99 0.57
N ASN A 48 -26.28 12.74 1.02
CA ASN A 48 -25.17 11.77 0.98
C ASN A 48 -24.87 11.34 -0.46
N GLU A 49 -25.86 11.28 -1.34
CA GLU A 49 -25.72 10.86 -2.73
C GLU A 49 -24.88 11.88 -3.50
N VAL A 50 -25.23 13.18 -3.38
CA VAL A 50 -24.47 14.27 -4.03
C VAL A 50 -23.07 14.36 -3.43
N PHE A 51 -22.95 14.17 -2.11
CA PHE A 51 -21.66 14.19 -1.42
C PHE A 51 -20.71 13.11 -1.96
N ILE A 52 -21.19 11.85 -2.10
CA ILE A 52 -20.41 10.75 -2.68
C ILE A 52 -19.99 11.05 -4.11
N ILE A 53 -20.89 11.58 -4.94
CA ILE A 53 -20.59 11.94 -6.33
C ILE A 53 -19.46 12.97 -6.39
N VAL A 54 -19.50 13.99 -5.54
CA VAL A 54 -18.44 15.00 -5.47
C VAL A 54 -17.12 14.41 -5.02
N ILE A 55 -17.10 13.50 -4.03
CA ILE A 55 -15.88 12.81 -3.57
C ILE A 55 -15.28 11.99 -4.71
N PHE A 56 -16.08 11.18 -5.41
CA PHE A 56 -15.58 10.37 -6.53
C PHE A 56 -15.17 11.23 -7.73
N ALA A 57 -15.88 12.31 -8.02
CA ALA A 57 -15.50 13.25 -9.08
C ALA A 57 -14.11 13.87 -8.81
N LEU A 58 -13.86 14.31 -7.57
CA LEU A 58 -12.55 14.81 -7.15
C LEU A 58 -11.48 13.72 -7.22
N LEU A 59 -11.82 12.50 -6.78
CA LEU A 59 -10.89 11.37 -6.81
C LEU A 59 -10.45 11.04 -8.25
N PHE A 60 -11.40 10.88 -9.16
CA PHE A 60 -11.11 10.58 -10.55
C PHE A 60 -10.41 11.75 -11.26
N PHE A 61 -10.78 12.98 -10.95
CA PHE A 61 -10.13 14.16 -11.50
C PHE A 61 -8.64 14.22 -11.09
N VAL A 62 -8.34 14.04 -9.80
CA VAL A 62 -6.95 14.10 -9.29
C VAL A 62 -6.16 12.89 -9.77
N ALA A 63 -6.74 11.69 -9.77
CA ALA A 63 -6.09 10.49 -10.28
C ALA A 63 -5.75 10.62 -11.77
N GLY A 64 -6.72 11.03 -12.61
CA GLY A 64 -6.49 11.27 -14.03
C GLY A 64 -5.50 12.39 -14.30
N PHE A 65 -5.55 13.49 -13.55
CA PHE A 65 -4.55 14.55 -13.65
C PHE A 65 -3.14 14.05 -13.30
N SER A 66 -3.01 13.20 -12.27
CA SER A 66 -1.71 12.60 -11.91
C SER A 66 -1.13 11.78 -13.06
N GLU A 67 -1.96 11.04 -13.78
CA GLU A 67 -1.55 10.24 -14.93
C GLU A 67 -1.03 11.14 -16.07
N THR A 68 -1.66 12.27 -16.34
CA THR A 68 -1.23 13.20 -17.40
C THR A 68 0.19 13.75 -17.17
N ILE A 69 0.61 13.89 -15.91
CA ILE A 69 1.96 14.32 -15.53
C ILE A 69 2.91 13.15 -15.27
N HIS A 70 2.56 11.95 -15.73
CA HIS A 70 3.34 10.70 -15.57
C HIS A 70 3.58 10.28 -14.12
N VAL A 71 2.76 10.74 -13.18
CA VAL A 71 2.67 10.24 -11.80
C VAL A 71 1.59 9.17 -11.74
N ALA A 72 1.86 8.07 -11.04
CA ALA A 72 0.86 7.01 -10.91
C ALA A 72 -0.43 7.55 -10.28
N GLU A 73 -1.57 7.25 -10.88
CA GLU A 73 -2.92 7.66 -10.44
C GLU A 73 -3.19 7.34 -8.97
N ALA A 74 -2.67 6.19 -8.50
CA ALA A 74 -2.78 5.78 -7.11
C ALA A 74 -2.09 6.74 -6.14
N ILE A 75 -1.01 7.41 -6.56
CA ILE A 75 -0.33 8.43 -5.74
C ILE A 75 -1.23 9.65 -5.62
N GLY A 76 -1.85 10.11 -6.72
CA GLY A 76 -2.81 11.21 -6.69
C GLY A 76 -4.01 10.92 -5.79
N ALA A 77 -4.57 9.71 -5.91
CA ALA A 77 -5.66 9.26 -5.04
C ALA A 77 -5.27 9.23 -3.56
N LEU A 78 -4.07 8.72 -3.23
CA LEU A 78 -3.54 8.70 -1.87
C LEU A 78 -3.37 10.12 -1.30
N LEU A 79 -2.78 11.03 -2.09
CA LEU A 79 -2.57 12.41 -1.67
C LEU A 79 -3.90 13.13 -1.42
N LEU A 80 -4.90 12.90 -2.28
CA LEU A 80 -6.24 13.44 -2.07
C LEU A 80 -6.89 12.87 -0.80
N GLY A 81 -6.72 11.57 -0.53
CA GLY A 81 -7.17 10.94 0.70
C GLY A 81 -6.56 11.59 1.96
N LEU A 82 -5.26 11.93 1.91
CA LEU A 82 -4.60 12.67 2.99
C LEU A 82 -5.18 14.07 3.17
N VAL A 83 -5.52 14.78 2.08
CA VAL A 83 -6.22 16.07 2.18
C VAL A 83 -7.60 15.91 2.79
N PHE A 84 -8.34 14.87 2.43
CA PHE A 84 -9.66 14.60 2.99
C PHE A 84 -9.61 14.30 4.49
N SER A 85 -8.54 13.63 4.95
CA SER A 85 -8.37 13.31 6.37
C SER A 85 -8.18 14.55 7.27
N GLU A 86 -7.77 15.67 6.69
CA GLU A 86 -7.60 16.96 7.39
C GLU A 86 -8.89 17.82 7.39
N THR A 87 -9.97 17.34 6.73
CA THR A 87 -11.25 18.07 6.68
C THR A 87 -12.13 17.71 7.87
N GLU A 88 -13.06 18.60 8.23
CA GLU A 88 -14.10 18.35 9.24
C GLU A 88 -15.05 17.21 8.85
N HIS A 89 -15.08 16.86 7.56
CA HIS A 89 -15.92 15.81 7.00
C HIS A 89 -15.21 14.44 6.91
N ALA A 90 -13.99 14.29 7.42
CA ALA A 90 -13.19 13.07 7.30
C ALA A 90 -13.94 11.80 7.72
N SER A 91 -14.61 11.82 8.87
CA SER A 91 -15.39 10.68 9.37
C SER A 91 -16.59 10.35 8.47
N ARG A 92 -17.27 11.35 7.91
CA ARG A 92 -18.36 11.15 6.96
C ARG A 92 -17.86 10.56 5.64
N ILE A 93 -16.73 11.05 5.15
CA ILE A 93 -16.09 10.53 3.93
C ILE A 93 -15.71 9.07 4.14
N GLU A 94 -15.04 8.76 5.24
CA GLU A 94 -14.64 7.39 5.58
C GLU A 94 -15.85 6.45 5.60
N HIS A 95 -16.90 6.81 6.34
CA HIS A 95 -18.11 5.98 6.47
C HIS A 95 -18.78 5.72 5.11
N LEU A 96 -18.81 6.70 4.21
CA LEU A 96 -19.47 6.59 2.92
C LEU A 96 -18.58 5.92 1.85
N VAL A 97 -17.25 6.06 1.93
CA VAL A 97 -16.31 5.52 0.93
C VAL A 97 -15.88 4.08 1.25
N VAL A 98 -15.83 3.69 2.53
CA VAL A 98 -15.40 2.34 2.93
C VAL A 98 -16.17 1.21 2.22
N PRO A 99 -17.51 1.24 2.08
CA PRO A 99 -18.23 0.18 1.36
C PRO A 99 -17.78 0.04 -0.10
N PHE A 100 -17.50 1.14 -0.78
CA PHE A 100 -16.99 1.13 -2.15
C PHE A 100 -15.56 0.59 -2.22
N ARG A 101 -14.69 1.00 -1.29
CA ARG A 101 -13.33 0.45 -1.19
C ARG A 101 -13.38 -1.06 -1.03
N ASP A 102 -14.24 -1.58 -0.15
CA ASP A 102 -14.34 -3.00 0.13
C ASP A 102 -14.90 -3.77 -1.07
N PHE A 103 -15.91 -3.20 -1.75
CA PHE A 103 -16.49 -3.78 -2.96
C PHE A 103 -15.46 -3.81 -4.11
N PHE A 104 -14.85 -2.69 -4.44
CA PHE A 104 -13.86 -2.62 -5.52
C PHE A 104 -12.60 -3.42 -5.19
N GLY A 105 -12.20 -3.47 -3.92
CA GLY A 105 -11.12 -4.33 -3.46
C GLY A 105 -11.41 -5.82 -3.70
N ALA A 106 -12.62 -6.27 -3.36
CA ALA A 106 -13.05 -7.63 -3.63
C ALA A 106 -13.08 -7.94 -5.13
N MET A 107 -13.62 -7.02 -5.95
CA MET A 107 -13.66 -7.15 -7.42
C MET A 107 -12.24 -7.19 -8.01
N PHE A 108 -11.33 -6.36 -7.49
CA PHE A 108 -9.92 -6.38 -7.92
C PHE A 108 -9.28 -7.75 -7.65
N PHE A 109 -9.37 -8.26 -6.44
CA PHE A 109 -8.78 -9.57 -6.10
C PHE A 109 -9.44 -10.72 -6.85
N PHE A 110 -10.75 -10.65 -7.08
CA PHE A 110 -11.46 -11.63 -7.90
C PHE A 110 -10.97 -11.63 -9.35
N SER A 111 -10.95 -10.46 -9.99
CA SER A 111 -10.43 -10.28 -11.36
C SER A 111 -8.97 -10.69 -11.47
N PHE A 112 -8.16 -10.32 -10.47
CA PHE A 112 -6.76 -10.72 -10.40
C PHE A 112 -6.62 -12.24 -10.30
N GLY A 113 -7.40 -12.89 -9.43
CA GLY A 113 -7.41 -14.36 -9.31
C GLY A 113 -7.76 -15.05 -10.64
N LEU A 114 -8.74 -14.54 -11.37
CA LEU A 114 -9.10 -15.05 -12.70
C LEU A 114 -8.01 -14.85 -13.76
N SER A 115 -7.16 -13.85 -13.59
CA SER A 115 -6.06 -13.57 -14.55
C SER A 115 -4.84 -14.47 -14.36
N ILE A 116 -4.81 -15.27 -13.29
CA ILE A 116 -3.73 -16.21 -13.00
C ILE A 116 -4.02 -17.53 -13.73
N ASP A 117 -3.11 -17.92 -14.63
CA ASP A 117 -3.15 -19.25 -15.22
C ASP A 117 -2.46 -20.26 -14.30
N PRO A 118 -3.20 -21.24 -13.71
CA PRO A 118 -2.62 -22.21 -12.79
C PRO A 118 -1.53 -23.07 -13.42
N PHE A 119 -1.60 -23.30 -14.73
CA PHE A 119 -0.65 -24.16 -15.46
C PHE A 119 0.73 -23.49 -15.65
N THR A 120 0.78 -22.16 -15.59
CA THR A 120 2.04 -21.40 -15.73
C THR A 120 2.76 -21.17 -14.41
N LEU A 121 2.17 -21.59 -13.29
CA LEU A 121 2.70 -21.32 -11.96
C LEU A 121 3.89 -22.21 -11.56
N GLY A 122 4.06 -23.37 -12.20
CA GLY A 122 4.99 -24.43 -11.76
C GLY A 122 6.42 -23.92 -11.48
N ASP A 123 7.01 -23.18 -12.42
CA ASP A 123 8.37 -22.67 -12.33
C ASP A 123 8.51 -21.53 -11.31
N ALA A 124 7.41 -20.84 -11.00
CA ALA A 124 7.41 -19.71 -10.09
C ALA A 124 7.14 -20.08 -8.62
N VAL A 125 6.65 -21.30 -8.34
CA VAL A 125 6.21 -21.72 -7.00
C VAL A 125 7.35 -21.63 -5.99
N TRP A 126 8.47 -22.27 -6.25
CA TRP A 126 9.60 -22.27 -5.31
C TRP A 126 10.19 -20.90 -5.09
N LEU A 127 10.26 -20.10 -6.15
CA LEU A 127 10.74 -18.72 -6.08
C LEU A 127 9.79 -17.86 -5.23
N SER A 128 8.48 -18.03 -5.40
CA SER A 128 7.46 -17.32 -4.64
C SER A 128 7.47 -17.72 -3.16
N ILE A 129 7.60 -19.00 -2.85
CA ILE A 129 7.70 -19.48 -1.47
C ILE A 129 8.95 -18.91 -0.79
N GLY A 130 10.10 -18.95 -1.46
CA GLY A 130 11.33 -18.35 -0.96
C GLY A 130 11.19 -16.85 -0.67
N ALA A 131 10.57 -16.10 -1.60
CA ALA A 131 10.32 -14.69 -1.43
C ALA A 131 9.32 -14.39 -0.30
N VAL A 132 8.29 -15.22 -0.13
CA VAL A 132 7.34 -15.13 1.00
C VAL A 132 8.06 -15.32 2.32
N ILE A 133 8.86 -16.37 2.46
CA ILE A 133 9.64 -16.64 3.69
C ILE A 133 10.57 -15.47 3.99
N LEU A 134 11.30 -14.98 2.99
CA LEU A 134 12.20 -13.84 3.14
C LEU A 134 11.44 -12.57 3.57
N THR A 135 10.26 -12.33 3.00
CA THR A 135 9.40 -11.19 3.36
C THR A 135 8.89 -11.29 4.79
N LEU A 136 8.42 -12.46 5.20
CA LEU A 136 7.94 -12.71 6.56
C LEU A 136 9.08 -12.48 7.58
N ALA A 137 10.22 -13.08 7.34
CA ALA A 137 11.40 -12.95 8.21
C ALA A 137 11.89 -11.48 8.25
N GLY A 138 12.04 -10.85 7.08
CA GLY A 138 12.51 -9.47 6.96
C GLY A 138 11.57 -8.46 7.63
N ASN A 139 10.27 -8.56 7.40
CA ASN A 139 9.28 -7.67 8.03
C ASN A 139 9.21 -7.91 9.55
N PHE A 140 9.30 -9.15 9.99
CA PHE A 140 9.34 -9.47 11.42
C PHE A 140 10.57 -8.86 12.09
N ILE A 141 11.75 -9.05 11.51
CA ILE A 141 13.03 -8.49 12.02
C ILE A 141 12.95 -6.95 12.00
N ALA A 142 12.51 -6.35 10.91
CA ALA A 142 12.36 -4.91 10.78
C ALA A 142 11.38 -4.34 11.83
N GLY A 143 10.23 -4.98 12.02
CA GLY A 143 9.24 -4.60 13.04
C GLY A 143 9.79 -4.71 14.46
N MET A 144 10.57 -5.77 14.74
CA MET A 144 11.24 -5.95 16.03
C MET A 144 12.29 -4.86 16.28
N ILE A 145 13.14 -4.57 15.30
CA ILE A 145 14.19 -3.55 15.44
C ILE A 145 13.56 -2.16 15.58
N ALA A 146 12.65 -1.79 14.69
CA ALA A 146 12.02 -0.47 14.70
C ALA A 146 11.19 -0.25 15.97
N GLY A 147 10.35 -1.22 16.34
CA GLY A 147 9.53 -1.12 17.54
C GLY A 147 10.35 -1.05 18.82
N ARG A 148 11.44 -1.83 18.92
CA ARG A 148 12.35 -1.76 20.09
C ARG A 148 13.09 -0.42 20.17
N ARG A 149 13.55 0.11 19.04
CA ARG A 149 14.16 1.44 18.98
C ARG A 149 13.19 2.57 19.37
N ALA A 150 11.90 2.39 19.05
CA ALA A 150 10.83 3.29 19.46
C ALA A 150 10.39 3.10 20.93
N GLY A 151 11.05 2.26 21.72
CA GLY A 151 10.70 1.99 23.11
C GLY A 151 9.49 1.10 23.34
N LEU A 152 8.97 0.45 22.29
CA LEU A 152 7.80 -0.42 22.38
C LEU A 152 8.14 -1.78 23.01
N SER A 153 7.12 -2.43 23.58
CA SER A 153 7.25 -3.79 24.10
C SER A 153 7.55 -4.81 22.99
N HIS A 154 8.13 -5.96 23.31
CA HIS A 154 8.37 -7.04 22.36
C HIS A 154 7.08 -7.48 21.64
N LYS A 155 5.95 -7.49 22.36
CA LYS A 155 4.64 -7.81 21.79
C LYS A 155 4.19 -6.79 20.76
N ALA A 156 4.32 -5.49 21.05
CA ALA A 156 3.95 -4.43 20.11
C ALA A 156 4.86 -4.44 18.87
N SER A 157 6.17 -4.63 19.08
CA SER A 157 7.16 -4.72 18.01
C SER A 157 6.89 -5.92 17.08
N SER A 158 6.55 -7.09 17.63
CA SER A 158 6.15 -8.28 16.87
C SER A 158 4.87 -8.01 16.06
N ASN A 159 3.86 -7.37 16.66
CA ASN A 159 2.63 -7.03 15.95
C ASN A 159 2.91 -6.12 14.74
N ILE A 160 3.78 -5.10 14.89
CA ILE A 160 4.17 -4.23 13.77
C ILE A 160 4.74 -5.09 12.63
N GLY A 161 5.69 -5.97 12.91
CA GLY A 161 6.30 -6.83 11.89
C GLY A 161 5.31 -7.75 11.18
N LEU A 162 4.32 -8.28 11.90
CA LEU A 162 3.29 -9.16 11.33
C LEU A 162 2.22 -8.39 10.54
N THR A 163 1.93 -7.14 10.91
CA THR A 163 0.91 -6.31 10.25
C THR A 163 1.38 -5.80 8.88
N ILE A 164 2.68 -5.50 8.71
CA ILE A 164 3.22 -4.97 7.45
C ILE A 164 3.52 -6.04 6.39
N VAL A 165 3.10 -7.27 6.62
CA VAL A 165 3.36 -8.40 5.71
C VAL A 165 2.54 -8.35 4.43
N SER A 166 1.31 -7.85 4.50
CA SER A 166 0.41 -7.78 3.34
C SER A 166 1.05 -7.05 2.15
N ARG A 167 0.87 -7.62 0.96
CA ARG A 167 1.28 -7.01 -0.31
C ARG A 167 0.05 -6.86 -1.20
N GLY A 168 0.03 -5.81 -2.00
CA GLY A 168 -1.08 -5.48 -2.87
C GLY A 168 -0.66 -5.38 -4.34
N GLU A 169 -1.52 -4.74 -5.11
CA GLU A 169 -1.43 -4.55 -6.56
C GLU A 169 -0.14 -3.89 -7.04
N PHE A 170 0.50 -3.07 -6.24
CA PHE A 170 1.77 -2.42 -6.61
C PHE A 170 2.88 -3.42 -6.94
N SER A 171 2.93 -4.57 -6.27
CA SER A 171 3.92 -5.61 -6.59
C SER A 171 3.69 -6.20 -7.99
N ILE A 172 2.43 -6.29 -8.42
CA ILE A 172 2.05 -6.77 -9.76
C ILE A 172 2.39 -5.72 -10.80
N ILE A 173 2.10 -4.45 -10.51
CA ILE A 173 2.44 -3.32 -11.40
C ILE A 173 3.96 -3.28 -11.64
N VAL A 174 4.76 -3.41 -10.58
CA VAL A 174 6.23 -3.44 -10.67
C VAL A 174 6.70 -4.64 -11.51
N ALA A 175 6.11 -5.83 -11.32
CA ALA A 175 6.45 -7.00 -12.13
C ALA A 175 6.11 -6.78 -13.61
N ASN A 176 4.95 -6.23 -13.93
CA ASN A 176 4.56 -5.91 -15.31
C ASN A 176 5.50 -4.88 -15.95
N LEU A 177 5.92 -3.86 -15.21
CA LEU A 177 6.93 -2.90 -15.66
C LEU A 177 8.29 -3.57 -15.91
N GLY A 178 8.68 -4.51 -15.04
CA GLY A 178 9.90 -5.31 -15.24
C GLY A 178 9.85 -6.12 -16.52
N ILE A 179 8.73 -6.79 -16.81
CA ILE A 179 8.54 -7.55 -18.05
C ILE A 179 8.56 -6.64 -19.27
N ALA A 180 7.89 -5.50 -19.21
CA ALA A 180 7.93 -4.49 -20.28
C ALA A 180 9.36 -3.94 -20.51
N GLY A 181 10.21 -3.95 -19.48
CA GLY A 181 11.63 -3.61 -19.54
C GLY A 181 12.56 -4.75 -19.96
N GLY A 182 12.02 -5.88 -20.44
CA GLY A 182 12.80 -7.02 -20.94
C GLY A 182 13.24 -8.03 -19.90
N LEU A 183 12.69 -7.98 -18.67
CA LEU A 183 12.93 -9.02 -17.67
C LEU A 183 12.12 -10.29 -17.99
N SER A 184 12.50 -11.40 -17.34
CA SER A 184 11.90 -12.70 -17.57
C SER A 184 10.37 -12.69 -17.42
N ALA A 185 9.68 -13.37 -18.35
CA ALA A 185 8.23 -13.59 -18.30
C ALA A 185 7.77 -14.32 -17.02
N THR A 186 8.67 -15.07 -16.37
CA THR A 186 8.42 -15.75 -15.08
C THR A 186 8.06 -14.78 -13.96
N LEU A 187 8.39 -13.48 -14.09
CA LEU A 187 8.02 -12.46 -13.10
C LEU A 187 6.52 -12.32 -12.92
N LYS A 188 5.69 -12.54 -13.97
CA LYS A 188 4.23 -12.43 -13.86
C LYS A 188 3.64 -13.51 -12.95
N PRO A 189 3.85 -14.81 -13.20
CA PRO A 189 3.36 -15.85 -12.31
C PRO A 189 4.01 -15.79 -10.91
N PHE A 190 5.28 -15.39 -10.81
CA PHE A 190 5.94 -15.16 -9.54
C PHE A 190 5.24 -14.07 -8.71
N ALA A 191 5.04 -12.88 -9.27
CA ALA A 191 4.38 -11.79 -8.56
C ALA A 191 2.94 -12.13 -8.19
N ALA A 192 2.23 -12.85 -9.06
CA ALA A 192 0.87 -13.30 -8.83
C ALA A 192 0.79 -14.21 -7.59
N LEU A 193 1.59 -15.28 -7.55
CA LEU A 193 1.66 -16.19 -6.41
C LEU A 193 2.12 -15.49 -5.14
N TYR A 194 3.18 -14.70 -5.23
CA TYR A 194 3.74 -13.97 -4.10
C TYR A 194 2.70 -13.05 -3.46
N VAL A 195 1.99 -12.26 -4.28
CA VAL A 195 0.95 -11.34 -3.78
C VAL A 195 -0.25 -12.12 -3.23
N LEU A 196 -0.71 -13.17 -3.93
CA LEU A 196 -1.82 -14.00 -3.48
C LEU A 196 -1.56 -14.62 -2.11
N ILE A 197 -0.38 -15.22 -1.93
CA ILE A 197 0.00 -15.84 -0.66
C ILE A 197 0.04 -14.79 0.45
N LEU A 198 0.67 -13.64 0.21
CA LEU A 198 0.79 -12.59 1.24
C LEU A 198 -0.52 -11.83 1.49
N ALA A 199 -1.40 -11.72 0.51
CA ALA A 199 -2.74 -11.16 0.69
C ALA A 199 -3.61 -12.02 1.61
N ILE A 200 -3.42 -13.35 1.59
CA ILE A 200 -4.10 -14.29 2.48
C ILE A 200 -3.39 -14.34 3.85
N LEU A 201 -2.06 -14.50 3.84
CA LEU A 201 -1.28 -14.65 5.08
C LEU A 201 -1.26 -13.37 5.92
N GLY A 202 -1.22 -12.19 5.31
CA GLY A 202 -1.14 -10.92 6.02
C GLY A 202 -2.27 -10.71 7.03
N PRO A 203 -3.54 -10.72 6.62
CA PRO A 203 -4.68 -10.65 7.53
C PRO A 203 -4.71 -11.76 8.58
N LEU A 204 -4.36 -13.01 8.21
CA LEU A 204 -4.29 -14.14 9.12
C LEU A 204 -3.22 -13.93 10.20
N LEU A 205 -2.01 -13.52 9.81
CA LEU A 205 -0.90 -13.25 10.73
C LEU A 205 -1.22 -12.08 11.66
N THR A 206 -1.87 -11.04 11.14
CA THR A 206 -2.34 -9.91 11.95
C THR A 206 -3.37 -10.34 12.97
N LYS A 207 -4.37 -11.12 12.57
CA LYS A 207 -5.43 -11.66 13.43
C LYS A 207 -4.83 -12.57 14.53
N GLU A 208 -3.94 -13.47 14.17
CA GLU A 208 -3.33 -14.44 15.07
C GLU A 208 -2.03 -13.94 15.74
N SER A 209 -1.70 -12.66 15.59
CA SER A 209 -0.45 -12.07 16.08
C SER A 209 -0.19 -12.32 17.58
N LYS A 210 -1.26 -12.36 18.41
CA LYS A 210 -1.16 -12.66 19.83
C LYS A 210 -0.70 -14.09 20.08
N ARG A 211 -1.22 -15.07 19.34
CA ARG A 211 -0.84 -16.48 19.45
C ARG A 211 0.58 -16.70 18.95
N ILE A 212 0.90 -16.10 17.81
CA ILE A 212 2.24 -16.16 17.22
C ILE A 212 3.27 -15.59 18.19
N PHE A 213 2.99 -14.40 18.77
CA PHE A 213 3.86 -13.83 19.79
C PHE A 213 4.06 -14.76 21.00
N HIS A 214 3.01 -15.43 21.47
CA HIS A 214 3.11 -16.36 22.60
C HIS A 214 4.03 -17.54 22.30
N ILE A 215 3.94 -18.11 21.09
CA ILE A 215 4.80 -19.20 20.62
C ILE A 215 6.26 -18.71 20.51
N LEU A 216 6.47 -17.56 19.87
CA LEU A 216 7.80 -16.96 19.72
C LEU A 216 8.42 -16.61 21.08
N ASN A 217 7.62 -16.09 22.01
CA ASN A 217 8.12 -15.78 23.36
C ASN A 217 8.52 -17.04 24.15
N LYS A 218 7.85 -18.17 23.91
CA LYS A 218 8.24 -19.46 24.49
C LYS A 218 9.60 -19.97 23.95
N ILE A 219 9.88 -19.69 22.66
CA ILE A 219 11.12 -20.07 22.00
C ILE A 219 12.27 -19.11 22.38
N PHE A 220 12.06 -17.82 22.26
CA PHE A 220 13.08 -16.79 22.46
C PHE A 220 13.21 -16.31 23.90
N LYS A 221 12.34 -16.76 24.83
CA LYS A 221 12.33 -16.39 26.27
C LYS A 221 12.51 -14.89 26.52
N TRP A 222 11.83 -14.03 25.74
CA TRP A 222 11.91 -12.59 25.94
C TRP A 222 11.41 -12.20 27.33
N LYS A 223 12.27 -11.57 28.15
CA LYS A 223 11.90 -11.06 29.46
C LYS A 223 10.73 -10.09 29.33
N LYS A 224 9.74 -10.21 30.22
CA LYS A 224 8.68 -9.21 30.38
C LYS A 224 9.34 -7.84 30.60
N SER A 225 9.30 -6.97 29.61
CA SER A 225 9.64 -5.56 29.79
C SER A 225 8.47 -4.93 30.54
N GLU A 226 8.68 -4.53 31.78
CA GLU A 226 7.78 -3.68 32.52
C GLU A 226 7.64 -2.39 31.72
N THR A 227 6.45 -2.16 31.22
CA THR A 227 6.07 -0.89 30.56
C THR A 227 6.08 0.15 31.67
N LYS A 228 7.12 0.98 31.77
CA LYS A 228 7.04 2.23 32.51
C LYS A 228 5.94 3.05 31.85
N GLN A 229 4.74 3.01 32.42
CA GLN A 229 3.70 4.01 32.17
C GLN A 229 4.31 5.34 32.65
N ARG A 230 4.71 6.17 31.70
CA ARG A 230 4.86 7.61 31.96
C ARG A 230 3.44 8.18 31.90
N GLY A 231 2.92 8.49 33.09
CA GLY A 231 1.74 9.32 33.28
C GLY A 231 1.96 10.74 32.75
#